data_10a1df3e0a4715a7dccb3db3635c464b
#
_entry.id   10a1df3e0a4715a7dccb3db3635c464b
#
_cell.length_a   1.000
_cell.length_b   1.000
_cell.length_c   1.000
_cell.angle_alpha   90.00
_cell.angle_beta   90.00
_cell.angle_gamma   90.00
#
_symmetry.space_group_name_H-M   'P 1'
#
loop_
_entity.id
_entity.type
_entity.pdbx_description
1 polymer ?
#
loop_
_entity_poly.entity_id
_entity_poly.type
_entity_poly.pdbx_seq_one_letter_code
_entity_poly.pdbx_strand_id
1 'polypeptide(L)'
;MKKFSKFLAVVALLGLFSGCAEKYTELYNLTPDEWYAQVIADIKDGDLESADKHYVSMASEHVASPLLEQILLILAQAHANDEEYLMANHYLDEYIKRYGDNGPKTEFAQYLKIKANFDSFTQPNRNQKLMEDSVTEIEKFLYMYPNTEYKPLIETMLIKFKLALYFLD
;
A
#
# COMPACT_ATOMS: atom_id res chain seq x y z
N MET A 1 35.64 -35.54 31.47
CA MET A 1 35.69 -34.24 30.76
C MET A 1 34.91 -34.19 29.45
N LYS A 2 34.84 -35.24 28.62
CA LYS A 2 34.10 -35.23 27.32
C LYS A 2 32.55 -35.18 27.43
N LYS A 3 31.93 -35.59 28.55
CA LYS A 3 30.49 -35.56 28.75
C LYS A 3 29.94 -34.16 29.15
N PHE A 4 30.77 -33.37 29.83
CA PHE A 4 30.42 -32.01 30.26
C PHE A 4 30.38 -31.01 29.07
N SER A 5 31.30 -31.20 28.11
CA SER A 5 31.36 -30.37 26.90
C SER A 5 30.13 -30.55 25.99
N LYS A 6 29.57 -31.77 25.92
CA LYS A 6 28.36 -32.03 25.11
C LYS A 6 27.10 -31.45 25.76
N PHE A 7 27.04 -31.40 27.08
CA PHE A 7 25.91 -30.79 27.81
C PHE A 7 25.91 -29.29 27.65
N LEU A 8 27.07 -28.64 27.67
CA LEU A 8 27.22 -27.20 27.45
C LEU A 8 26.80 -26.78 26.03
N ALA A 9 27.11 -27.60 25.02
CA ALA A 9 26.76 -27.36 23.62
C ALA A 9 25.25 -27.46 23.36
N VAL A 10 24.55 -28.37 24.04
CA VAL A 10 23.09 -28.53 23.93
C VAL A 10 22.33 -27.38 24.60
N VAL A 11 22.82 -26.87 25.74
CA VAL A 11 22.24 -25.71 26.42
C VAL A 11 22.46 -24.42 25.61
N ALA A 12 23.59 -24.27 24.94
CA ALA A 12 23.83 -23.12 24.05
C ALA A 12 22.96 -23.14 22.80
N LEU A 13 22.57 -24.32 22.28
CA LEU A 13 21.70 -24.44 21.11
C LEU A 13 20.22 -24.13 21.42
N LEU A 14 19.79 -24.39 22.65
CA LEU A 14 18.42 -24.09 23.10
C LEU A 14 18.17 -22.60 23.39
N GLY A 15 19.22 -21.83 23.61
CA GLY A 15 19.13 -20.38 23.83
C GLY A 15 18.89 -19.55 22.57
N LEU A 16 19.05 -20.12 21.36
CA LEU A 16 18.91 -19.41 20.09
C LEU A 16 17.46 -19.38 19.56
N PHE A 17 16.52 -20.07 20.20
CA PHE A 17 15.11 -20.09 19.84
C PHE A 17 14.22 -19.17 20.69
N SER A 18 14.81 -18.25 21.47
CA SER A 18 14.06 -17.15 22.06
C SER A 18 13.77 -16.12 20.98
N GLY A 19 13.04 -16.51 19.94
CA GLY A 19 12.37 -15.56 19.07
C GLY A 19 11.43 -14.76 19.95
N CYS A 20 11.64 -13.45 20.06
CA CYS A 20 10.65 -12.54 20.58
C CYS A 20 9.41 -12.68 19.70
N ALA A 21 8.47 -13.55 20.11
CA ALA A 21 7.10 -13.39 19.66
C ALA A 21 6.63 -12.10 20.34
N GLU A 22 6.69 -10.99 19.62
CA GLU A 22 6.01 -9.79 20.02
C GLU A 22 4.57 -10.18 20.30
N LYS A 23 4.14 -10.00 21.55
CA LYS A 23 2.76 -10.26 21.94
C LYS A 23 1.92 -9.19 21.25
N TYR A 24 1.37 -9.53 20.08
CA TYR A 24 0.32 -8.73 19.48
C TYR A 24 -0.82 -8.61 20.51
N THR A 25 -0.96 -7.45 21.11
CA THR A 25 -2.07 -7.16 22.01
C THR A 25 -3.21 -6.71 21.12
N GLU A 26 -4.17 -7.60 20.88
CA GLU A 26 -5.38 -7.20 20.16
C GLU A 26 -6.04 -6.03 20.90
N LEU A 27 -6.17 -4.91 20.19
CA LEU A 27 -6.84 -3.72 20.69
C LEU A 27 -8.33 -3.84 20.35
N TYR A 28 -9.19 -3.41 21.28
CA TYR A 28 -10.64 -3.49 21.12
C TYR A 28 -11.31 -2.21 21.61
N ASN A 29 -12.42 -1.85 20.98
CA ASN A 29 -13.30 -0.76 21.42
C ASN A 29 -12.58 0.58 21.59
N LEU A 30 -11.60 0.87 20.75
CA LEU A 30 -10.98 2.18 20.70
C LEU A 30 -11.93 3.18 20.02
N THR A 31 -11.80 4.45 20.38
CA THR A 31 -12.47 5.53 19.65
C THR A 31 -11.87 5.67 18.23
N PRO A 32 -12.59 6.30 17.27
CA PRO A 32 -12.05 6.53 15.93
C PRO A 32 -10.69 7.24 15.92
N ASP A 33 -10.51 8.23 16.82
CA ASP A 33 -9.26 8.98 16.93
C ASP A 33 -8.11 8.13 17.49
N GLU A 34 -8.41 7.24 18.44
CA GLU A 34 -7.41 6.30 18.99
C GLU A 34 -7.00 5.26 17.94
N TRP A 35 -7.96 4.71 17.18
CA TRP A 35 -7.66 3.82 16.07
C TRP A 35 -6.82 4.51 15.00
N TYR A 36 -7.20 5.74 14.63
CA TYR A 36 -6.42 6.54 13.69
C TYR A 36 -4.99 6.74 14.17
N ALA A 37 -4.81 7.15 15.44
CA ALA A 37 -3.50 7.35 16.02
C ALA A 37 -2.66 6.06 16.03
N GLN A 38 -3.29 4.89 16.26
CA GLN A 38 -2.61 3.60 16.23
C GLN A 38 -2.13 3.25 14.82
N VAL A 39 -2.99 3.37 13.79
CA VAL A 39 -2.59 3.14 12.40
C VAL A 39 -1.41 4.04 12.00
N ILE A 40 -1.45 5.32 12.40
CA ILE A 40 -0.35 6.25 12.12
C ILE A 40 0.94 5.87 12.87
N ALA A 41 0.84 5.35 14.08
CA ALA A 41 1.99 4.86 14.84
C ALA A 41 2.64 3.66 14.14
N ASP A 42 1.84 2.67 13.75
CA ASP A 42 2.31 1.47 13.06
C ASP A 42 3.03 1.81 11.74
N ILE A 43 2.44 2.73 10.94
CA ILE A 43 3.08 3.21 9.70
C ILE A 43 4.44 3.88 9.99
N LYS A 44 4.55 4.69 11.05
CA LYS A 44 5.81 5.34 11.44
C LYS A 44 6.86 4.34 11.88
N ASP A 45 6.43 3.25 12.51
CA ASP A 45 7.30 2.17 12.97
C ASP A 45 7.68 1.20 11.82
N GLY A 46 7.08 1.38 10.64
CA GLY A 46 7.30 0.53 9.46
C GLY A 46 6.55 -0.80 9.52
N ASP A 47 5.60 -0.95 10.45
CA ASP A 47 4.77 -2.15 10.60
C ASP A 47 3.46 -1.98 9.83
N LEU A 48 3.53 -2.12 8.50
CA LEU A 48 2.36 -1.99 7.63
C LEU A 48 1.34 -3.10 7.86
N GLU A 49 1.78 -4.30 8.27
CA GLU A 49 0.87 -5.41 8.58
C GLU A 49 -0.03 -5.08 9.78
N SER A 50 0.53 -4.47 10.83
CA SER A 50 -0.26 -4.02 11.98
C SER A 50 -1.15 -2.83 11.62
N ALA A 51 -0.66 -1.89 10.81
CA ALA A 51 -1.45 -0.77 10.31
C ALA A 51 -2.70 -1.24 9.56
N ASP A 52 -2.56 -2.24 8.68
CA ASP A 52 -3.67 -2.85 7.94
C ASP A 52 -4.69 -3.51 8.88
N LYS A 53 -4.23 -4.28 9.87
CA LYS A 53 -5.11 -4.92 10.86
C LYS A 53 -5.89 -3.89 11.67
N HIS A 54 -5.22 -2.83 12.12
CA HIS A 54 -5.87 -1.76 12.90
C HIS A 54 -6.85 -0.95 12.05
N TYR A 55 -6.53 -0.70 10.77
CA TYR A 55 -7.50 -0.12 9.84
C TYR A 55 -8.74 -1.00 9.67
N VAL A 56 -8.60 -2.31 9.49
CA VAL A 56 -9.73 -3.26 9.37
C VAL A 56 -10.59 -3.24 10.63
N SER A 57 -9.97 -3.22 11.82
CA SER A 57 -10.68 -3.11 13.09
C SER A 57 -11.47 -1.80 13.18
N MET A 58 -10.82 -0.65 12.88
CA MET A 58 -11.49 0.65 12.84
C MET A 58 -12.64 0.68 11.83
N ALA A 59 -12.44 0.15 10.62
CA ALA A 59 -13.45 0.12 9.58
C ALA A 59 -14.68 -0.74 9.96
N SER A 60 -14.49 -1.77 10.78
CA SER A 60 -15.57 -2.62 11.29
C SER A 60 -16.32 -2.00 12.45
N GLU A 61 -15.62 -1.34 13.38
CA GLU A 61 -16.20 -0.73 14.57
C GLU A 61 -16.83 0.65 14.29
N HIS A 62 -16.26 1.41 13.34
CA HIS A 62 -16.61 2.81 13.09
C HIS A 62 -16.86 3.10 11.60
N VAL A 63 -17.69 2.31 10.95
CA VAL A 63 -17.98 2.35 9.50
C VAL A 63 -18.34 3.74 8.95
N ALA A 64 -18.91 4.62 9.77
CA ALA A 64 -19.30 5.98 9.41
C ALA A 64 -18.25 7.05 9.78
N SER A 65 -17.08 6.65 10.27
CA SER A 65 -16.06 7.63 10.65
C SER A 65 -15.46 8.34 9.42
N PRO A 66 -15.41 9.67 9.41
CA PRO A 66 -14.75 10.43 8.34
C PRO A 66 -13.24 10.21 8.28
N LEU A 67 -12.63 9.68 9.35
CA LEU A 67 -11.21 9.37 9.39
C LEU A 67 -10.83 8.19 8.48
N LEU A 68 -11.79 7.29 8.16
CA LEU A 68 -11.56 6.18 7.24
C LEU A 68 -11.17 6.67 5.83
N GLU A 69 -11.76 7.76 5.37
CA GLU A 69 -11.39 8.40 4.10
C GLU A 69 -9.90 8.78 4.07
N GLN A 70 -9.42 9.37 5.16
CA GLN A 70 -8.03 9.82 5.26
C GLN A 70 -7.05 8.65 5.36
N ILE A 71 -7.38 7.64 6.18
CA ILE A 71 -6.52 6.48 6.39
C ILE A 71 -6.28 5.72 5.08
N LEU A 72 -7.30 5.55 4.24
CA LEU A 72 -7.15 4.86 2.95
C LEU A 72 -6.06 5.50 2.07
N LEU A 73 -6.03 6.82 1.97
CA LEU A 73 -4.99 7.51 1.20
C LEU A 73 -3.61 7.43 1.87
N ILE A 74 -3.57 7.45 3.20
CA ILE A 74 -2.31 7.34 3.96
C ILE A 74 -1.73 5.93 3.82
N LEU A 75 -2.55 4.87 3.97
CA LEU A 75 -2.12 3.49 3.77
C LEU A 75 -1.67 3.24 2.34
N ALA A 76 -2.43 3.74 1.35
CA ALA A 76 -2.02 3.64 -0.04
C ALA A 76 -0.64 4.25 -0.28
N GLN A 77 -0.36 5.42 0.30
CA GLN A 77 0.94 6.07 0.18
C GLN A 77 2.03 5.32 0.95
N ALA A 78 1.73 4.79 2.13
CA ALA A 78 2.68 4.02 2.93
C ALA A 78 3.12 2.75 2.18
N HIS A 79 2.18 1.96 1.67
CA HIS A 79 2.48 0.78 0.87
C HIS A 79 3.22 1.11 -0.44
N ALA A 80 2.86 2.22 -1.11
CA ALA A 80 3.58 2.65 -2.32
C ALA A 80 5.04 3.03 -2.02
N ASN A 81 5.30 3.65 -0.86
CA ASN A 81 6.66 3.99 -0.42
C ASN A 81 7.50 2.74 -0.09
N ASP A 82 6.87 1.67 0.34
CA ASP A 82 7.51 0.37 0.62
C ASP A 82 7.50 -0.57 -0.60
N GLU A 83 7.17 -0.04 -1.79
CA GLU A 83 7.11 -0.76 -3.07
C GLU A 83 6.03 -1.88 -3.12
N GLU A 84 5.09 -1.87 -2.19
CA GLU A 84 3.96 -2.79 -2.12
C GLU A 84 2.79 -2.29 -2.97
N TYR A 85 3.02 -2.12 -4.28
CA TYR A 85 2.09 -1.46 -5.21
C TYR A 85 0.72 -2.13 -5.32
N LEU A 86 0.62 -3.44 -5.10
CA LEU A 86 -0.66 -4.14 -5.09
C LEU A 86 -1.53 -3.70 -3.91
N MET A 87 -0.94 -3.55 -2.72
CA MET A 87 -1.65 -3.07 -1.54
C MET A 87 -1.98 -1.59 -1.68
N ALA A 88 -1.05 -0.78 -2.19
CA ALA A 88 -1.33 0.62 -2.51
C ALA A 88 -2.56 0.76 -3.43
N ASN A 89 -2.62 0.00 -4.52
CA ASN A 89 -3.75 0.00 -5.45
C ASN A 89 -5.04 -0.51 -4.80
N HIS A 90 -4.97 -1.51 -3.91
CA HIS A 90 -6.13 -1.99 -3.16
C HIS A 90 -6.79 -0.86 -2.36
N TYR A 91 -6.00 -0.09 -1.61
CA TYR A 91 -6.51 1.03 -0.81
C TYR A 91 -7.01 2.19 -1.68
N LEU A 92 -6.37 2.48 -2.82
CA LEU A 92 -6.84 3.49 -3.76
C LEU A 92 -8.16 3.08 -4.43
N ASP A 93 -8.31 1.82 -4.81
CA ASP A 93 -9.56 1.29 -5.36
C ASP A 93 -10.69 1.36 -4.33
N GLU A 94 -10.40 1.01 -3.07
CA GLU A 94 -11.38 1.13 -1.98
C GLU A 94 -11.77 2.60 -1.74
N TYR A 95 -10.81 3.52 -1.75
CA TYR A 95 -11.07 4.95 -1.66
C TYR A 95 -11.98 5.44 -2.79
N ILE A 96 -11.63 5.16 -4.04
CA ILE A 96 -12.39 5.58 -5.21
C ILE A 96 -13.81 5.00 -5.18
N LYS A 97 -13.95 3.73 -4.77
CA LYS A 97 -15.26 3.07 -4.67
C LYS A 97 -16.16 3.67 -3.60
N ARG A 98 -15.62 4.06 -2.44
CA ARG A 98 -16.41 4.54 -1.30
C ARG A 98 -16.64 6.05 -1.33
N TYR A 99 -15.65 6.81 -1.77
CA TYR A 99 -15.61 8.27 -1.64
C TYR A 99 -15.44 9.01 -2.97
N GLY A 100 -15.38 8.28 -4.09
CA GLY A 100 -15.18 8.89 -5.41
C GLY A 100 -16.37 9.73 -5.85
N ASP A 101 -16.13 11.04 -6.01
CA ASP A 101 -17.12 12.06 -6.39
C ASP A 101 -16.73 12.86 -7.64
N ASN A 102 -15.68 12.43 -8.36
CA ASN A 102 -15.02 13.17 -9.45
C ASN A 102 -14.42 14.53 -9.03
N GLY A 103 -14.27 14.77 -7.74
CA GLY A 103 -13.61 15.95 -7.19
C GLY A 103 -12.08 15.80 -7.14
N PRO A 104 -11.38 16.86 -6.64
CA PRO A 104 -9.91 16.88 -6.61
C PRO A 104 -9.25 15.73 -5.85
N LYS A 105 -9.89 15.22 -4.80
CA LYS A 105 -9.37 14.08 -4.04
C LYS A 105 -9.45 12.78 -4.84
N THR A 106 -10.52 12.58 -5.60
CA THR A 106 -10.68 11.42 -6.49
C THR A 106 -9.71 11.49 -7.66
N GLU A 107 -9.51 12.67 -8.23
CA GLU A 107 -8.48 12.92 -9.24
C GLU A 107 -7.10 12.56 -8.71
N PHE A 108 -6.76 13.00 -7.50
CA PHE A 108 -5.50 12.66 -6.83
C PHE A 108 -5.34 11.14 -6.59
N ALA A 109 -6.38 10.47 -6.10
CA ALA A 109 -6.34 9.02 -5.87
C ALA A 109 -6.14 8.24 -7.19
N GLN A 110 -6.79 8.65 -8.27
CA GLN A 110 -6.59 8.05 -9.59
C GLN A 110 -5.18 8.32 -10.14
N TYR A 111 -4.64 9.52 -9.94
CA TYR A 111 -3.25 9.82 -10.27
C TYR A 111 -2.27 8.92 -9.50
N LEU A 112 -2.47 8.75 -8.18
CA LEU A 112 -1.63 7.87 -7.37
C LEU A 112 -1.68 6.41 -7.85
N LYS A 113 -2.85 5.93 -8.26
CA LYS A 113 -3.01 4.59 -8.82
C LYS A 113 -2.24 4.40 -10.12
N ILE A 114 -2.34 5.35 -11.05
CA ILE A 114 -1.55 5.37 -12.28
C ILE A 114 -0.06 5.36 -11.96
N LYS A 115 0.36 6.17 -10.98
CA LYS A 115 1.75 6.24 -10.53
C LYS A 115 2.22 4.92 -9.93
N ALA A 116 1.45 4.29 -9.05
CA ALA A 116 1.79 2.99 -8.45
C ALA A 116 1.90 1.90 -9.52
N ASN A 117 0.99 1.86 -10.48
CA ASN A 117 1.08 0.97 -11.63
C ASN A 117 2.37 1.24 -12.42
N PHE A 118 2.71 2.49 -12.69
CA PHE A 118 3.93 2.85 -13.40
C PHE A 118 5.19 2.43 -12.63
N ASP A 119 5.26 2.72 -11.34
CA ASP A 119 6.43 2.42 -10.51
C ASP A 119 6.64 0.89 -10.39
N SER A 120 5.57 0.10 -10.37
CA SER A 120 5.64 -1.37 -10.38
C SER A 120 6.31 -1.95 -11.62
N PHE A 121 6.34 -1.21 -12.73
CA PHE A 121 6.99 -1.60 -13.99
C PHE A 121 8.50 -1.43 -14.02
N THR A 122 9.06 -0.60 -13.16
CA THR A 122 10.53 -0.45 -13.05
C THR A 122 11.18 -1.72 -12.51
N GLN A 123 10.38 -2.64 -11.96
CA GLN A 123 10.78 -3.99 -11.58
C GLN A 123 10.74 -4.95 -12.79
N PRO A 124 11.55 -6.02 -12.85
CA PRO A 124 11.76 -6.83 -14.05
C PRO A 124 10.53 -7.64 -14.55
N ASN A 125 9.37 -7.43 -14.00
CA ASN A 125 8.14 -8.13 -14.35
C ASN A 125 7.41 -7.42 -15.51
N ARG A 126 7.71 -7.82 -16.74
CA ARG A 126 7.07 -7.30 -17.96
C ARG A 126 5.67 -7.92 -18.13
N ASN A 127 4.71 -7.48 -17.34
CA ASN A 127 3.31 -7.88 -17.55
C ASN A 127 2.68 -6.97 -18.61
N GLN A 128 2.68 -7.45 -19.87
CA GLN A 128 2.13 -6.72 -21.03
C GLN A 128 0.67 -6.32 -20.80
N LYS A 129 -0.15 -7.22 -20.25
CA LYS A 129 -1.56 -6.92 -19.97
C LYS A 129 -1.73 -5.73 -19.01
N LEU A 130 -0.94 -5.68 -17.95
CA LEU A 130 -0.99 -4.56 -17.03
C LEU A 130 -0.57 -3.24 -17.69
N MET A 131 0.40 -3.27 -18.64
CA MET A 131 0.77 -2.08 -19.42
C MET A 131 -0.37 -1.58 -20.30
N GLU A 132 -1.04 -2.47 -21.02
CA GLU A 132 -2.18 -2.14 -21.86
C GLU A 132 -3.33 -1.55 -21.03
N ASP A 133 -3.63 -2.15 -19.87
CA ASP A 133 -4.64 -1.66 -18.95
C ASP A 133 -4.27 -0.28 -18.39
N SER A 134 -2.98 -0.07 -18.05
CA SER A 134 -2.48 1.22 -17.58
C SER A 134 -2.56 2.30 -18.66
N VAL A 135 -2.27 1.99 -19.92
CA VAL A 135 -2.47 2.93 -21.05
C VAL A 135 -3.93 3.36 -21.14
N THR A 136 -4.85 2.38 -21.08
CA THR A 136 -6.29 2.65 -21.11
C THR A 136 -6.75 3.51 -19.93
N GLU A 137 -6.25 3.23 -18.72
CA GLU A 137 -6.57 3.99 -17.51
C GLU A 137 -6.05 5.43 -17.61
N ILE A 138 -4.84 5.64 -18.12
CA ILE A 138 -4.25 6.96 -18.36
C ILE A 138 -5.07 7.76 -19.38
N GLU A 139 -5.43 7.17 -20.50
CA GLU A 139 -6.23 7.84 -21.52
C GLU A 139 -7.60 8.26 -21.00
N LYS A 140 -8.24 7.39 -20.20
CA LYS A 140 -9.49 7.70 -19.51
C LYS A 140 -9.31 8.84 -18.49
N PHE A 141 -8.24 8.83 -17.72
CA PHE A 141 -7.93 9.89 -16.74
C PHE A 141 -7.77 11.25 -17.44
N LEU A 142 -6.97 11.33 -18.51
CA LEU A 142 -6.74 12.56 -19.27
C LEU A 142 -8.02 13.07 -19.96
N TYR A 143 -8.94 12.16 -20.32
CA TYR A 143 -10.26 12.53 -20.84
C TYR A 143 -11.15 13.13 -19.75
N MET A 144 -11.15 12.55 -18.55
CA MET A 144 -11.96 13.04 -17.42
C MET A 144 -11.42 14.34 -16.83
N TYR A 145 -10.10 14.49 -16.78
CA TYR A 145 -9.41 15.62 -16.17
C TYR A 145 -8.49 16.34 -17.15
N PRO A 146 -9.02 17.01 -18.20
CA PRO A 146 -8.20 17.58 -19.27
C PRO A 146 -7.27 18.71 -18.81
N ASN A 147 -7.60 19.35 -17.69
CA ASN A 147 -6.84 20.46 -17.11
C ASN A 147 -6.09 20.08 -15.82
N THR A 148 -5.88 18.78 -15.59
CA THR A 148 -5.19 18.27 -14.39
C THR A 148 -3.77 18.86 -14.27
N GLU A 149 -3.37 19.16 -13.03
CA GLU A 149 -1.97 19.54 -12.73
C GLU A 149 -0.99 18.39 -12.94
N TYR A 150 -1.48 17.11 -12.88
CA TYR A 150 -0.66 15.90 -13.08
C TYR A 150 -0.38 15.60 -14.55
N LYS A 151 -0.96 16.34 -15.48
CA LYS A 151 -0.88 16.07 -16.94
C LYS A 151 0.54 15.83 -17.43
N PRO A 152 1.56 16.66 -17.13
CA PRO A 152 2.91 16.45 -17.66
C PRO A 152 3.54 15.12 -17.19
N LEU A 153 3.25 14.72 -15.94
CA LEU A 153 3.75 13.46 -15.36
C LEU A 153 3.06 12.27 -16.01
N ILE A 154 1.74 12.33 -16.13
CA ILE A 154 0.91 11.26 -16.71
C ILE A 154 1.20 11.07 -18.20
N GLU A 155 1.36 12.12 -18.98
CA GLU A 155 1.76 12.02 -20.39
C GLU A 155 3.15 11.37 -20.54
N THR A 156 4.08 11.68 -19.63
CA THR A 156 5.39 11.02 -19.58
C THR A 156 5.28 9.53 -19.31
N MET A 157 4.43 9.12 -18.37
CA MET A 157 4.15 7.71 -18.07
C MET A 157 3.51 7.01 -19.28
N LEU A 158 2.53 7.65 -19.92
CA LEU A 158 1.86 7.15 -21.13
C LEU A 158 2.85 6.85 -22.25
N ILE A 159 3.75 7.80 -22.52
CA ILE A 159 4.78 7.62 -23.57
C ILE A 159 5.68 6.44 -23.23
N LYS A 160 6.11 6.31 -21.98
CA LYS A 160 6.98 5.20 -21.55
C LYS A 160 6.28 3.85 -21.67
N PHE A 161 5.00 3.74 -21.30
CA PHE A 161 4.22 2.51 -21.48
C PHE A 161 4.05 2.16 -22.96
N LYS A 162 3.65 3.13 -23.81
CA LYS A 162 3.48 2.91 -25.25
C LYS A 162 4.80 2.48 -25.91
N LEU A 163 5.91 3.09 -25.52
CA LEU A 163 7.22 2.72 -26.02
C LEU A 163 7.63 1.30 -25.57
N ALA A 164 7.39 0.95 -24.30
CA ALA A 164 7.67 -0.37 -23.79
C ALA A 164 6.85 -1.46 -24.51
N LEU A 165 5.56 -1.21 -24.77
CA LEU A 165 4.70 -2.11 -25.55
C LEU A 165 5.21 -2.28 -26.98
N TYR A 166 5.60 -1.20 -27.64
CA TYR A 166 6.16 -1.25 -29.00
C TYR A 166 7.40 -2.14 -29.14
N PHE A 167 8.21 -2.27 -28.10
CA PHE A 167 9.39 -3.14 -28.10
C PHE A 167 9.11 -4.58 -27.63
N LEU A 168 7.87 -4.89 -27.27
CA LEU A 168 7.46 -6.26 -26.91
C LEU A 168 6.82 -7.01 -28.09
N ASP A 169 6.30 -6.28 -29.09
CA ASP A 169 5.79 -6.78 -30.36
C ASP A 169 6.95 -7.07 -31.34
#